data_81346a27ea01cf2024a47f51866e91eb
#
_entry.id   81346a27ea01cf2024a47f51866e91eb
#
_cell.length_a   1.000
_cell.length_b   1.000
_cell.length_c   1.000
_cell.angle_alpha   90.00
_cell.angle_beta   90.00
_cell.angle_gamma   90.00
#
_symmetry.space_group_name_H-M   'P 1'
#
loop_
_entity.id
_entity.type
_entity.pdbx_description
1 polymer ?
#
loop_
_entity_poly.entity_id
_entity_poly.type
_entity_poly.pdbx_seq_one_letter_code
_entity_poly.pdbx_strand_id
1 'polypeptide(L)'
;VPHLQVMRKTVVDGSNTSGFQRTTLVATGGKFEVEGTEVGISVICLEEDSARKLGEETNSGGQEVTYSLDRLGIPLVEIATDPDITSPEHAEAVSRYLGGRLRDTRSVRRGLGSIRQDLNVSIACGDRVEIKGCQDLEWIPRIIRIEMARQLHFFRLANELRAEQGYAPLLDDRRSDDEEDEARIRTLVEKILRGGVADVTEALEGIESKMIASAIRSDHGIFAMPLEGLSGRLGSKKAESNGIQLPRLGRELSGAAKRAGVKGIIHSDELPGYGIEEKHVESIKRKLGTGENDAFVLCIAPEWQARLSLDAVLARARMAYHRIPKEVRNVVLKKGQPVDGTTMPLRPLPGGARMYPETDIPVVKIERESWLDAIDSIPMESSERLERLMSTGLSSTQCEAILGAQLDDILYDCFSGSFHDLPPQKPQSVATALMDQTINEASKEAEIDPSGFPILSIIDAIHARDQDLITRDGVIGISSLHANYSDLHQMPLDRRIDWICLQAEALGFVPVSYTHLTLPTSFLV
;
A
#
# COMPACT_ATOMS: atom_id res chain seq x y z
N VAL A 1 3.85 -16.99 -21.26
CA VAL A 1 5.07 -17.61 -21.82
C VAL A 1 5.00 -19.13 -21.74
N PRO A 2 5.58 -19.89 -22.68
CA PRO A 2 5.44 -21.36 -22.68
C PRO A 2 6.35 -22.07 -21.66
N HIS A 3 7.38 -21.39 -21.18
CA HIS A 3 8.34 -21.93 -20.21
C HIS A 3 8.56 -20.92 -19.10
N LEU A 4 8.48 -21.37 -17.86
CA LEU A 4 8.69 -20.56 -16.67
C LEU A 4 10.10 -20.81 -16.14
N GLN A 5 10.97 -19.82 -16.26
CA GLN A 5 12.26 -19.80 -15.60
C GLN A 5 12.16 -19.04 -14.29
N VAL A 6 12.36 -19.74 -13.19
CA VAL A 6 12.43 -19.09 -11.89
C VAL A 6 13.77 -18.36 -11.78
N MET A 7 13.72 -17.13 -11.28
CA MET A 7 14.88 -16.28 -11.02
C MET A 7 14.99 -15.99 -9.53
N ARG A 8 16.22 -15.84 -9.04
CA ARG A 8 16.52 -15.32 -7.70
C ARG A 8 16.81 -13.84 -7.79
N LYS A 9 16.10 -13.03 -7.05
CA LYS A 9 16.29 -11.59 -6.92
C LYS A 9 16.94 -11.30 -5.58
N THR A 10 18.23 -10.91 -5.57
CA THR A 10 19.00 -10.66 -4.35
C THR A 10 18.31 -9.65 -3.44
N VAL A 11 18.18 -9.98 -2.16
CA VAL A 11 17.60 -9.16 -1.08
C VAL A 11 18.57 -9.16 0.10
N VAL A 12 19.05 -7.97 0.47
CA VAL A 12 20.12 -7.80 1.48
C VAL A 12 19.63 -7.15 2.79
N ASP A 13 18.34 -6.88 2.92
CA ASP A 13 17.75 -6.21 4.08
C ASP A 13 17.28 -7.18 5.19
N GLY A 14 17.51 -8.48 5.01
CA GLY A 14 17.10 -9.53 5.96
C GLY A 14 15.64 -9.97 5.84
N SER A 15 14.83 -9.33 4.99
CA SER A 15 13.41 -9.70 4.82
C SER A 15 13.18 -11.06 4.14
N ASN A 16 14.21 -11.63 3.52
CA ASN A 16 14.21 -12.99 3.01
C ASN A 16 15.37 -13.77 3.65
N THR A 17 15.07 -14.83 4.38
CA THR A 17 16.06 -15.64 5.13
C THR A 17 17.09 -16.29 4.21
N SER A 18 16.74 -16.56 2.94
CA SER A 18 17.63 -17.10 1.91
C SER A 18 18.58 -16.05 1.30
N GLY A 19 18.38 -14.75 1.59
CA GLY A 19 19.11 -13.65 0.94
C GLY A 19 18.64 -13.33 -0.47
N PHE A 20 17.58 -13.96 -0.94
CA PHE A 20 16.95 -13.70 -2.23
C PHE A 20 15.44 -13.95 -2.18
N GLN A 21 14.71 -13.33 -3.09
CA GLN A 21 13.29 -13.54 -3.38
C GLN A 21 13.18 -14.24 -4.74
N ARG A 22 12.40 -15.31 -4.83
CA ARG A 22 12.11 -15.94 -6.12
C ARG A 22 11.08 -15.14 -6.89
N THR A 23 11.27 -15.02 -8.20
CA THR A 23 10.34 -14.41 -9.13
C THR A 23 10.38 -15.16 -10.46
N THR A 24 9.24 -15.27 -11.15
CA THR A 24 9.18 -15.86 -12.48
C THR A 24 8.22 -15.09 -13.37
N LEU A 25 8.62 -14.90 -14.62
CA LEU A 25 7.79 -14.28 -15.65
C LEU A 25 6.72 -15.28 -16.12
N VAL A 26 5.45 -14.90 -16.00
CA VAL A 26 4.29 -15.73 -16.39
C VAL A 26 3.70 -15.29 -17.71
N ALA A 27 3.49 -13.99 -17.90
CA ALA A 27 2.88 -13.43 -19.11
C ALA A 27 3.47 -12.07 -19.49
N THR A 28 3.32 -11.72 -20.78
CA THR A 28 3.74 -10.44 -21.36
C THR A 28 2.78 -9.99 -22.44
N GLY A 29 2.78 -8.70 -22.76
CA GLY A 29 2.09 -8.13 -23.94
C GLY A 29 0.57 -8.13 -23.82
N GLY A 30 0.03 -8.12 -22.61
CA GLY A 30 -1.39 -7.90 -22.37
C GLY A 30 -1.79 -6.44 -22.61
N LYS A 31 -3.08 -6.20 -22.77
CA LYS A 31 -3.63 -4.84 -22.86
C LYS A 31 -5.10 -4.80 -22.42
N PHE A 32 -5.53 -3.64 -22.00
CA PHE A 32 -6.91 -3.36 -21.60
C PHE A 32 -7.21 -1.89 -21.84
N GLU A 33 -8.49 -1.52 -21.78
CA GLU A 33 -8.94 -0.14 -21.98
C GLU A 33 -9.60 0.40 -20.72
N VAL A 34 -9.24 1.63 -20.34
CA VAL A 34 -9.87 2.38 -19.24
C VAL A 34 -10.10 3.80 -19.71
N GLU A 35 -11.34 4.29 -19.58
CA GLU A 35 -11.75 5.64 -19.97
C GLU A 35 -11.34 6.01 -21.41
N GLY A 36 -11.46 5.04 -22.33
CA GLY A 36 -11.13 5.24 -23.74
C GLY A 36 -9.63 5.27 -24.06
N THR A 37 -8.77 4.91 -23.11
CA THR A 37 -7.32 4.83 -23.30
C THR A 37 -6.85 3.38 -23.14
N GLU A 38 -6.15 2.87 -24.16
CA GLU A 38 -5.52 1.56 -24.10
C GLU A 38 -4.28 1.63 -23.20
N VAL A 39 -4.15 0.68 -22.27
CA VAL A 39 -3.02 0.52 -21.36
C VAL A 39 -2.42 -0.86 -21.56
N GLY A 40 -1.13 -0.92 -21.87
CA GLY A 40 -0.39 -2.17 -22.00
C GLY A 40 -0.04 -2.77 -20.65
N ILE A 41 0.09 -4.11 -20.63
CA ILE A 41 0.66 -4.87 -19.52
C ILE A 41 2.01 -5.41 -20.01
N SER A 42 3.09 -4.84 -19.50
CA SER A 42 4.44 -5.25 -19.90
C SER A 42 4.77 -6.65 -19.40
N VAL A 43 4.48 -6.94 -18.13
CA VAL A 43 4.76 -8.24 -17.52
C VAL A 43 3.73 -8.59 -16.44
N ILE A 44 3.50 -9.90 -16.31
CA ILE A 44 2.90 -10.51 -15.12
C ILE A 44 3.89 -11.52 -14.57
N CYS A 45 4.29 -11.34 -13.31
CA CYS A 45 5.22 -12.21 -12.60
C CYS A 45 4.54 -12.88 -11.41
N LEU A 46 5.03 -14.07 -11.08
CA LEU A 46 4.75 -14.74 -9.81
C LEU A 46 5.97 -14.57 -8.91
N GLU A 47 5.77 -14.05 -7.71
CA GLU A 47 6.83 -13.78 -6.72
C GLU A 47 6.54 -14.43 -5.37
N GLU A 48 7.57 -14.57 -4.54
CA GLU A 48 7.42 -14.93 -3.12
C GLU A 48 7.24 -13.67 -2.27
N ASP A 49 6.31 -13.68 -1.28
CA ASP A 49 6.25 -12.57 -0.33
C ASP A 49 7.45 -12.65 0.64
N SER A 50 7.85 -11.49 1.15
CA SER A 50 8.94 -11.34 2.12
C SER A 50 8.42 -11.43 3.55
N ALA A 51 9.31 -11.69 4.50
CA ALA A 51 9.03 -11.61 5.92
C ALA A 51 8.54 -10.20 6.31
N ARG A 52 7.70 -10.14 7.34
CA ARG A 52 7.11 -8.90 7.83
C ARG A 52 7.97 -8.30 8.94
N LYS A 53 8.48 -7.08 8.73
CA LYS A 53 9.20 -6.34 9.76
C LYS A 53 8.25 -6.02 10.93
N LEU A 54 8.63 -6.42 12.15
CA LEU A 54 7.90 -6.17 13.38
C LEU A 54 8.45 -4.97 14.15
N GLY A 55 9.78 -4.83 14.20
CA GLY A 55 10.43 -3.79 14.97
C GLY A 55 11.87 -3.55 14.53
N GLU A 56 12.43 -2.50 15.07
CA GLU A 56 13.80 -2.09 14.85
C GLU A 56 14.30 -1.41 16.11
N GLU A 57 15.44 -1.86 16.63
CA GLU A 57 16.11 -1.31 17.80
C GLU A 57 17.51 -0.87 17.41
N THR A 58 17.91 0.31 17.88
CA THR A 58 19.25 0.83 17.66
C THR A 58 19.93 1.04 19.01
N ASN A 59 21.11 0.47 19.16
CA ASN A 59 21.95 0.61 20.36
C ASN A 59 23.36 1.11 19.98
N SER A 60 24.23 1.25 20.96
CA SER A 60 25.61 1.72 20.74
C SER A 60 26.44 0.80 19.84
N GLY A 61 26.06 -0.49 19.72
CA GLY A 61 26.79 -1.50 18.95
C GLY A 61 26.23 -1.73 17.53
N GLY A 62 25.04 -1.22 17.22
CA GLY A 62 24.43 -1.45 15.90
C GLY A 62 22.92 -1.34 15.88
N GLN A 63 22.36 -1.85 14.80
CA GLN A 63 20.93 -1.88 14.55
C GLN A 63 20.44 -3.34 14.48
N GLU A 64 19.38 -3.64 15.20
CA GLU A 64 18.71 -4.95 15.20
C GLU A 64 17.32 -4.81 14.59
N VAL A 65 16.98 -5.70 13.65
CA VAL A 65 15.66 -5.72 12.99
C VAL A 65 15.00 -7.07 13.23
N THR A 66 13.79 -7.03 13.78
CA THR A 66 12.98 -8.23 14.06
C THR A 66 11.97 -8.45 12.95
N TYR A 67 11.90 -9.67 12.42
CA TYR A 67 10.96 -10.09 11.37
C TYR A 67 10.05 -11.21 11.84
N SER A 68 8.76 -11.17 11.41
CA SER A 68 7.85 -12.33 11.44
C SER A 68 7.92 -13.06 10.09
N LEU A 69 7.99 -14.38 10.14
CA LEU A 69 8.06 -15.23 8.95
C LEU A 69 6.68 -15.74 8.50
N ASP A 70 5.60 -15.23 9.08
CA ASP A 70 4.22 -15.68 8.86
C ASP A 70 3.75 -15.60 7.40
N ARG A 71 4.34 -14.74 6.61
CA ARG A 71 4.00 -14.58 5.19
C ARG A 71 5.15 -14.89 4.23
N LEU A 72 6.31 -15.27 4.74
CA LEU A 72 7.46 -15.61 3.89
C LEU A 72 7.12 -16.77 2.95
N GLY A 73 7.34 -16.57 1.65
CA GLY A 73 7.06 -17.56 0.61
C GLY A 73 5.60 -17.65 0.15
N ILE A 74 4.68 -16.83 0.68
CA ILE A 74 3.32 -16.74 0.13
C ILE A 74 3.39 -16.20 -1.31
N PRO A 75 2.69 -16.81 -2.28
CA PRO A 75 2.73 -16.38 -3.67
C PRO A 75 2.06 -15.01 -3.85
N LEU A 76 2.74 -14.13 -4.60
CA LEU A 76 2.27 -12.83 -5.03
C LEU A 76 2.21 -12.78 -6.55
N VAL A 77 1.14 -12.24 -7.11
CA VAL A 77 1.05 -11.89 -8.53
C VAL A 77 1.40 -10.41 -8.68
N GLU A 78 2.50 -10.11 -9.39
CA GLU A 78 2.90 -8.76 -9.75
C GLU A 78 2.46 -8.47 -11.18
N ILE A 79 1.71 -7.38 -11.39
CA ILE A 79 1.27 -6.90 -12.69
C ILE A 79 1.94 -5.53 -12.91
N ALA A 80 2.73 -5.39 -13.96
CA ALA A 80 3.32 -4.11 -14.35
C ALA A 80 2.71 -3.61 -15.66
N THR A 81 2.20 -2.38 -15.64
CA THR A 81 1.69 -1.70 -16.84
C THR A 81 2.83 -1.08 -17.64
N ASP A 82 2.59 -0.85 -18.93
CA ASP A 82 3.42 0.03 -19.74
C ASP A 82 3.21 1.50 -19.33
N PRO A 83 4.08 2.44 -19.72
CA PRO A 83 4.02 3.85 -19.33
C PRO A 83 2.98 4.65 -20.16
N ASP A 84 1.78 4.10 -20.35
CA ASP A 84 0.70 4.68 -21.15
C ASP A 84 -0.18 5.64 -20.36
N ILE A 85 -0.04 5.60 -19.02
CA ILE A 85 -0.83 6.44 -18.10
C ILE A 85 -0.23 7.83 -18.05
N THR A 86 -0.95 8.83 -18.57
CA THR A 86 -0.46 10.21 -18.73
C THR A 86 -1.11 11.24 -17.81
N SER A 87 -2.14 10.86 -17.05
CA SER A 87 -2.77 11.74 -16.06
C SER A 87 -2.90 11.09 -14.68
N PRO A 88 -2.86 11.89 -13.60
CA PRO A 88 -3.03 11.37 -12.24
C PRO A 88 -4.39 10.69 -12.01
N GLU A 89 -5.47 11.22 -12.58
CA GLU A 89 -6.83 10.66 -12.47
C GLU A 89 -6.94 9.32 -13.19
N HIS A 90 -6.39 9.24 -14.39
CA HIS A 90 -6.35 7.98 -15.14
C HIS A 90 -5.55 6.91 -14.40
N ALA A 91 -4.51 7.28 -13.64
CA ALA A 91 -3.78 6.34 -12.79
C ALA A 91 -4.66 5.74 -11.67
N GLU A 92 -5.55 6.54 -11.08
CA GLU A 92 -6.55 6.04 -10.12
C GLU A 92 -7.53 5.08 -10.79
N ALA A 93 -8.08 5.47 -11.94
CA ALA A 93 -9.03 4.66 -12.70
C ALA A 93 -8.43 3.30 -13.11
N VAL A 94 -7.19 3.29 -13.61
CA VAL A 94 -6.45 2.06 -13.96
C VAL A 94 -6.21 1.20 -12.72
N SER A 95 -5.81 1.78 -11.60
CA SER A 95 -5.59 1.05 -10.34
C SER A 95 -6.89 0.40 -9.85
N ARG A 96 -8.00 1.13 -9.95
CA ARG A 96 -9.36 0.64 -9.60
C ARG A 96 -9.78 -0.51 -10.51
N TYR A 97 -9.55 -0.38 -11.81
CA TYR A 97 -9.86 -1.40 -12.81
C TYR A 97 -9.08 -2.70 -12.53
N LEU A 98 -7.75 -2.62 -12.40
CA LEU A 98 -6.90 -3.79 -12.15
C LEU A 98 -7.24 -4.46 -10.81
N GLY A 99 -7.48 -3.66 -9.76
CA GLY A 99 -7.93 -4.17 -8.48
C GLY A 99 -9.27 -4.89 -8.55
N GLY A 100 -10.21 -4.40 -9.37
CA GLY A 100 -11.48 -5.05 -9.69
C GLY A 100 -11.28 -6.39 -10.39
N ARG A 101 -10.46 -6.41 -11.44
CA ARG A 101 -10.15 -7.65 -12.21
C ARG A 101 -9.51 -8.72 -11.32
N LEU A 102 -8.59 -8.35 -10.44
CA LEU A 102 -8.01 -9.28 -9.46
C LEU A 102 -9.08 -9.86 -8.52
N ARG A 103 -10.01 -9.03 -8.05
CA ARG A 103 -11.12 -9.47 -7.19
C ARG A 103 -12.11 -10.36 -7.94
N ASP A 104 -12.33 -10.14 -9.22
CA ASP A 104 -13.21 -10.97 -10.06
C ASP A 104 -12.73 -12.42 -10.16
N THR A 105 -11.44 -12.67 -10.00
CA THR A 105 -10.88 -14.04 -9.94
C THR A 105 -11.38 -14.85 -8.74
N ARG A 106 -11.90 -14.19 -7.70
CA ARG A 106 -12.28 -14.80 -6.40
C ARG A 106 -11.13 -15.50 -5.65
N SER A 107 -9.93 -15.47 -6.20
CA SER A 107 -8.74 -16.15 -5.66
C SER A 107 -7.81 -15.22 -4.87
N VAL A 108 -8.04 -13.90 -4.92
CA VAL A 108 -7.25 -12.92 -4.19
C VAL A 108 -7.77 -12.76 -2.76
N ARG A 109 -6.84 -12.76 -1.79
CA ARG A 109 -7.18 -12.50 -0.37
C ARG A 109 -7.93 -11.18 -0.21
N ARG A 110 -8.86 -11.15 0.73
CA ARG A 110 -9.58 -9.92 1.12
C ARG A 110 -8.90 -9.25 2.32
N GLY A 111 -9.20 -7.98 2.50
CA GLY A 111 -8.72 -7.17 3.61
C GLY A 111 -7.66 -6.15 3.22
N LEU A 112 -7.35 -5.25 4.15
CA LEU A 112 -6.34 -4.20 3.97
C LEU A 112 -4.96 -4.81 3.69
N GLY A 113 -4.31 -4.33 2.61
CA GLY A 113 -2.96 -4.77 2.23
C GLY A 113 -2.89 -6.10 1.46
N SER A 114 -4.03 -6.72 1.10
CA SER A 114 -4.02 -7.90 0.23
C SER A 114 -3.72 -7.55 -1.22
N ILE A 115 -4.23 -6.44 -1.73
CA ILE A 115 -3.80 -5.85 -3.00
C ILE A 115 -2.93 -4.65 -2.66
N ARG A 116 -1.70 -4.66 -3.10
CA ARG A 116 -0.72 -3.57 -2.91
C ARG A 116 -0.42 -2.98 -4.26
N GLN A 117 -0.14 -1.68 -4.30
CA GLN A 117 0.23 -1.01 -5.53
C GLN A 117 1.41 -0.10 -5.32
N ASP A 118 2.27 -0.05 -6.31
CA ASP A 118 3.39 0.84 -6.41
C ASP A 118 3.16 1.78 -7.60
N LEU A 119 3.49 3.06 -7.45
CA LEU A 119 3.36 4.06 -8.51
C LEU A 119 4.75 4.35 -9.07
N ASN A 120 4.93 4.20 -10.39
CA ASN A 120 6.12 4.66 -11.08
C ASN A 120 5.83 6.01 -11.72
N VAL A 121 6.45 7.08 -11.21
CA VAL A 121 6.23 8.45 -11.69
C VAL A 121 7.51 9.00 -12.31
N SER A 122 7.39 9.57 -13.51
CA SER A 122 8.47 10.31 -14.15
C SER A 122 7.92 11.42 -15.03
N ILE A 123 8.61 12.58 -15.05
CA ILE A 123 8.38 13.67 -16.00
C ILE A 123 9.60 13.80 -16.92
N ALA A 124 9.48 14.52 -18.02
CA ALA A 124 10.56 14.64 -19.03
C ALA A 124 11.88 15.11 -18.40
N CYS A 125 11.84 16.15 -17.56
CA CYS A 125 13.00 16.69 -16.86
C CYS A 125 13.33 15.97 -15.54
N GLY A 126 12.60 14.92 -15.15
CA GLY A 126 12.82 14.11 -13.96
C GLY A 126 13.41 12.75 -14.27
N ASP A 127 13.20 11.79 -13.38
CA ASP A 127 13.52 10.39 -13.61
C ASP A 127 12.50 9.46 -12.94
N ARG A 128 12.62 8.14 -13.15
CA ARG A 128 11.70 7.16 -12.61
C ARG A 128 11.81 7.06 -11.10
N VAL A 129 10.73 7.37 -10.41
CA VAL A 129 10.58 7.20 -8.96
C VAL A 129 9.46 6.22 -8.71
N GLU A 130 9.77 5.14 -7.99
CA GLU A 130 8.81 4.15 -7.53
C GLU A 130 8.31 4.57 -6.14
N ILE A 131 6.99 4.75 -5.99
CA ILE A 131 6.35 5.16 -4.74
C ILE A 131 5.56 3.98 -4.18
N LYS A 132 5.93 3.56 -2.98
CA LYS A 132 5.29 2.48 -2.23
C LYS A 132 4.37 3.01 -1.13
N GLY A 133 3.42 2.16 -0.71
CA GLY A 133 2.55 2.46 0.44
C GLY A 133 1.32 3.29 0.11
N CYS A 134 0.95 3.41 -1.17
CA CYS A 134 -0.30 4.00 -1.59
C CYS A 134 -1.42 2.95 -1.50
N GLN A 135 -2.07 2.83 -0.34
CA GLN A 135 -3.14 1.85 -0.11
C GLN A 135 -4.52 2.37 -0.49
N ASP A 136 -4.72 3.67 -0.42
CA ASP A 136 -5.98 4.35 -0.70
C ASP A 136 -5.93 4.94 -2.11
N LEU A 137 -6.84 4.48 -2.97
CA LEU A 137 -6.89 4.87 -4.38
C LEU A 137 -7.14 6.36 -4.56
N GLU A 138 -7.95 6.99 -3.71
CA GLU A 138 -8.29 8.41 -3.78
C GLU A 138 -7.07 9.33 -3.58
N TRP A 139 -6.00 8.81 -2.95
CA TRP A 139 -4.76 9.53 -2.77
C TRP A 139 -3.82 9.48 -3.98
N ILE A 140 -4.02 8.56 -4.91
CA ILE A 140 -3.15 8.38 -6.09
C ILE A 140 -2.96 9.68 -6.86
N PRO A 141 -4.01 10.41 -7.26
CA PRO A 141 -3.84 11.64 -8.05
C PRO A 141 -3.01 12.70 -7.31
N ARG A 142 -3.25 12.84 -6.01
CA ARG A 142 -2.52 13.80 -5.18
C ARG A 142 -1.05 13.44 -5.01
N ILE A 143 -0.74 12.17 -4.76
CA ILE A 143 0.63 11.67 -4.61
C ILE A 143 1.42 11.89 -5.91
N ILE A 144 0.81 11.56 -7.07
CA ILE A 144 1.44 11.76 -8.37
C ILE A 144 1.74 13.24 -8.62
N ARG A 145 0.77 14.14 -8.38
CA ARG A 145 0.97 15.59 -8.56
C ARG A 145 2.10 16.13 -7.67
N ILE A 146 2.15 15.70 -6.43
CA ILE A 146 3.22 16.11 -5.50
C ILE A 146 4.57 15.61 -5.99
N GLU A 147 4.65 14.37 -6.48
CA GLU A 147 5.88 13.83 -7.03
C GLU A 147 6.32 14.54 -8.31
N MET A 148 5.40 14.81 -9.24
CA MET A 148 5.69 15.60 -10.45
C MET A 148 6.22 17.00 -10.08
N ALA A 149 5.57 17.68 -9.14
CA ALA A 149 6.00 18.99 -8.65
C ALA A 149 7.37 18.90 -7.95
N ARG A 150 7.64 17.85 -7.20
CA ARG A 150 8.95 17.59 -6.58
C ARG A 150 10.06 17.43 -7.62
N GLN A 151 9.82 16.62 -8.66
CA GLN A 151 10.80 16.40 -9.73
C GLN A 151 11.14 17.70 -10.45
N LEU A 152 10.11 18.49 -10.82
CA LEU A 152 10.29 19.77 -11.47
C LEU A 152 11.01 20.79 -10.57
N HIS A 153 10.69 20.81 -9.27
CA HIS A 153 11.34 21.70 -8.32
C HIS A 153 12.85 21.41 -8.19
N PHE A 154 13.24 20.14 -8.04
CA PHE A 154 14.64 19.79 -7.93
C PHE A 154 15.41 19.91 -9.24
N PHE A 155 14.77 19.73 -10.39
CA PHE A 155 15.35 20.07 -11.68
C PHE A 155 15.71 21.58 -11.76
N ARG A 156 14.79 22.46 -11.36
CA ARG A 156 15.02 23.90 -11.32
C ARG A 156 16.13 24.28 -10.33
N LEU A 157 16.10 23.70 -9.13
CA LEU A 157 17.14 23.92 -8.13
C LEU A 157 18.52 23.47 -8.63
N ALA A 158 18.60 22.33 -9.28
CA ALA A 158 19.86 21.84 -9.85
C ALA A 158 20.41 22.84 -10.90
N ASN A 159 19.57 23.37 -11.76
CA ASN A 159 19.99 24.36 -12.75
C ASN A 159 20.37 25.72 -12.11
N GLU A 160 19.70 26.15 -11.05
CA GLU A 160 20.13 27.32 -10.26
C GLU A 160 21.53 27.12 -9.69
N LEU A 161 21.79 25.97 -9.02
CA LEU A 161 23.08 25.62 -8.43
C LEU A 161 24.20 25.49 -9.48
N ARG A 162 23.89 24.89 -10.63
CA ARG A 162 24.83 24.77 -11.76
C ARG A 162 25.21 26.12 -12.34
N ALA A 163 24.24 27.00 -12.52
CA ALA A 163 24.46 28.35 -13.05
C ALA A 163 25.38 29.18 -12.14
N GLU A 164 25.22 29.08 -10.81
CA GLU A 164 26.10 29.74 -9.84
C GLU A 164 27.56 29.26 -9.93
N GLN A 165 27.78 28.02 -10.33
CA GLN A 165 29.11 27.45 -10.52
C GLN A 165 29.64 27.54 -11.96
N GLY A 166 28.87 28.11 -12.88
CA GLY A 166 29.21 28.17 -14.30
C GLY A 166 29.19 26.80 -14.99
N TYR A 167 28.41 25.86 -14.49
CA TYR A 167 28.28 24.53 -15.10
C TYR A 167 27.17 24.51 -16.16
N ALA A 168 27.27 23.57 -17.11
CA ALA A 168 26.24 23.34 -18.11
C ALA A 168 24.90 22.99 -17.43
N PRO A 169 23.75 23.56 -17.89
CA PRO A 169 22.45 23.22 -17.32
C PRO A 169 22.03 21.79 -17.69
N LEU A 170 21.17 21.20 -16.87
CA LEU A 170 20.42 20.00 -17.23
C LEU A 170 19.43 20.35 -18.36
N LEU A 171 19.28 19.46 -19.30
CA LEU A 171 18.31 19.63 -20.40
C LEU A 171 16.88 19.27 -19.95
N ASP A 172 15.89 19.79 -20.65
CA ASP A 172 14.47 19.55 -20.30
C ASP A 172 14.06 18.08 -20.49
N ASP A 173 14.71 17.35 -21.39
CA ASP A 173 14.53 15.90 -21.56
C ASP A 173 15.76 15.13 -21.07
N ARG A 174 15.56 14.28 -20.07
CA ARG A 174 16.62 13.43 -19.50
C ARG A 174 17.34 12.53 -20.52
N ARG A 175 16.66 12.19 -21.62
CA ARG A 175 17.24 11.36 -22.69
C ARG A 175 18.31 12.08 -23.50
N SER A 176 18.39 13.38 -23.33
CA SER A 176 19.36 14.25 -24.01
C SER A 176 20.57 14.58 -23.13
N ASP A 177 20.61 14.07 -21.87
CA ASP A 177 21.77 14.29 -20.99
C ASP A 177 23.02 13.60 -21.56
N ASP A 178 24.16 14.30 -21.50
CA ASP A 178 25.45 13.76 -21.86
C ASP A 178 26.10 13.10 -20.64
N GLU A 179 26.36 11.80 -20.72
CA GLU A 179 26.90 11.01 -19.59
C GLU A 179 28.31 11.45 -19.17
N GLU A 180 29.16 11.90 -20.15
CA GLU A 180 30.51 12.36 -19.85
C GLU A 180 30.49 13.72 -19.15
N ASP A 181 29.65 14.65 -19.59
CA ASP A 181 29.44 15.92 -18.93
C ASP A 181 28.89 15.74 -17.52
N GLU A 182 27.92 14.86 -17.33
CA GLU A 182 27.37 14.54 -16.00
C GLU A 182 28.43 13.93 -15.06
N ALA A 183 29.29 13.04 -15.55
CA ALA A 183 30.40 12.48 -14.78
C ALA A 183 31.43 13.54 -14.39
N ARG A 184 31.73 14.46 -15.31
CA ARG A 184 32.61 15.59 -15.06
C ARG A 184 32.05 16.53 -13.98
N ILE A 185 30.77 16.89 -14.10
CA ILE A 185 30.10 17.75 -13.11
C ILE A 185 30.05 17.07 -11.74
N ARG A 186 29.80 15.76 -11.67
CA ARG A 186 29.84 14.99 -10.42
C ARG A 186 31.19 15.12 -9.72
N THR A 187 32.29 14.98 -10.46
CA THR A 187 33.65 15.17 -9.92
C THR A 187 33.90 16.59 -9.43
N LEU A 188 33.34 17.61 -10.10
CA LEU A 188 33.45 19.00 -9.67
C LEU A 188 32.63 19.27 -8.40
N VAL A 189 31.40 18.75 -8.32
CA VAL A 189 30.54 18.87 -7.13
C VAL A 189 31.19 18.21 -5.91
N GLU A 190 31.87 17.07 -6.09
CA GLU A 190 32.64 16.43 -5.00
C GLU A 190 33.76 17.30 -4.45
N LYS A 191 34.35 18.15 -5.28
CA LYS A 191 35.39 19.11 -4.86
C LYS A 191 34.81 20.32 -4.14
N ILE A 192 33.55 20.70 -4.42
CA ILE A 192 32.83 21.77 -3.72
C ILE A 192 32.31 21.23 -2.39
N LEU A 193 31.42 20.26 -2.44
CA LEU A 193 30.85 19.59 -1.26
C LEU A 193 31.82 18.51 -0.77
N ARG A 194 32.84 18.92 -0.03
CA ARG A 194 33.91 18.03 0.44
C ARG A 194 33.45 17.13 1.56
N GLY A 195 32.49 17.63 2.37
CA GLY A 195 32.09 17.00 3.60
C GLY A 195 33.16 17.20 4.70
N GLY A 196 33.09 16.35 5.68
CA GLY A 196 33.98 16.44 6.86
C GLY A 196 33.13 16.56 8.11
N VAL A 197 33.17 15.52 8.94
CA VAL A 197 32.38 15.45 10.17
C VAL A 197 33.24 15.99 11.35
N ALA A 198 32.74 17.00 12.01
CA ALA A 198 33.34 17.55 13.24
C ALA A 198 32.45 17.30 14.45
N ASP A 199 33.03 16.87 15.55
CA ASP A 199 32.34 16.85 16.84
C ASP A 199 32.21 18.29 17.36
N VAL A 200 30.99 18.73 17.59
CA VAL A 200 30.65 20.07 18.10
C VAL A 200 29.96 20.02 19.45
N THR A 201 30.03 18.90 20.14
CA THR A 201 29.37 18.67 21.45
C THR A 201 29.74 19.76 22.46
N GLU A 202 31.04 20.10 22.59
CA GLU A 202 31.52 21.15 23.48
C GLU A 202 30.95 22.55 23.17
N ALA A 203 30.72 22.85 21.88
CA ALA A 203 30.15 24.13 21.46
C ALA A 203 28.69 24.32 21.90
N LEU A 204 28.05 23.24 22.31
CA LEU A 204 26.64 23.16 22.70
C LEU A 204 26.45 22.70 24.16
N GLU A 205 27.51 22.64 24.95
CA GLU A 205 27.43 22.38 26.39
C GLU A 205 26.74 23.54 27.13
N GLY A 206 25.89 23.18 28.10
CA GLY A 206 25.16 24.16 28.92
C GLY A 206 23.97 24.84 28.26
N ILE A 207 23.57 24.40 27.07
CA ILE A 207 22.36 24.89 26.38
C ILE A 207 21.09 24.48 27.13
N GLU A 208 20.14 25.39 27.25
CA GLU A 208 18.79 25.13 27.77
C GLU A 208 17.92 24.41 26.72
N SER A 209 18.37 23.27 26.20
CA SER A 209 17.62 22.41 25.29
C SER A 209 17.44 21.03 25.91
N LYS A 210 16.20 20.68 26.22
CA LYS A 210 15.86 19.33 26.76
C LYS A 210 16.35 18.22 25.85
N MET A 211 16.25 18.40 24.52
CA MET A 211 16.66 17.44 23.52
C MET A 211 18.18 17.22 23.54
N ILE A 212 18.97 18.29 23.51
CA ILE A 212 20.43 18.25 23.53
C ILE A 212 20.93 17.71 24.87
N ALA A 213 20.41 18.23 25.98
CA ALA A 213 20.78 17.78 27.33
C ALA A 213 20.43 16.28 27.57
N SER A 214 19.33 15.79 26.98
CA SER A 214 18.98 14.38 27.05
C SER A 214 19.93 13.51 26.22
N ALA A 215 20.34 13.98 25.06
CA ALA A 215 21.26 13.28 24.16
C ALA A 215 22.67 13.13 24.82
N ILE A 216 23.19 14.20 25.37
CA ILE A 216 24.48 14.18 26.07
C ILE A 216 24.44 13.20 27.26
N ARG A 217 23.36 13.19 28.04
CA ARG A 217 23.18 12.21 29.13
C ARG A 217 23.12 10.77 28.68
N SER A 218 22.73 10.54 27.43
CA SER A 218 22.63 9.21 26.81
C SER A 218 23.90 8.81 26.04
N ASP A 219 25.02 9.51 26.30
CA ASP A 219 26.32 9.30 25.63
C ASP A 219 26.25 9.48 24.10
N HIS A 220 25.35 10.35 23.63
CA HIS A 220 25.29 10.79 22.24
C HIS A 220 26.13 12.04 22.03
N GLY A 221 26.95 12.04 20.98
CA GLY A 221 27.65 13.26 20.52
C GLY A 221 26.78 14.11 19.60
N ILE A 222 27.21 15.34 19.39
CA ILE A 222 26.62 16.25 18.40
C ILE A 222 27.65 16.48 17.31
N PHE A 223 27.36 15.99 16.13
CA PHE A 223 28.26 16.02 14.99
C PHE A 223 27.73 16.98 13.93
N ALA A 224 28.63 17.79 13.38
CA ALA A 224 28.31 18.77 12.36
C ALA A 224 29.05 18.47 11.06
N MET A 225 28.46 18.87 9.95
CA MET A 225 29.06 18.79 8.63
C MET A 225 28.73 20.03 7.81
N PRO A 226 29.75 20.67 7.18
CA PRO A 226 29.52 21.80 6.29
C PRO A 226 28.87 21.33 4.98
N LEU A 227 28.07 22.23 4.42
CA LEU A 227 27.45 22.09 3.08
C LEU A 227 27.71 23.39 2.32
N GLU A 228 28.84 23.43 1.64
CA GLU A 228 29.35 24.60 0.97
C GLU A 228 28.40 25.10 -0.12
N GLY A 229 28.11 26.38 -0.16
CA GLY A 229 27.25 27.05 -1.14
C GLY A 229 25.75 26.79 -0.98
N LEU A 230 25.28 26.13 0.10
CA LEU A 230 23.86 25.77 0.27
C LEU A 230 23.14 26.61 1.34
N SER A 231 23.70 27.73 1.80
CA SER A 231 23.04 28.65 2.73
C SER A 231 21.74 29.18 2.18
N GLY A 232 20.65 29.16 2.98
CA GLY A 232 19.31 29.60 2.56
C GLY A 232 18.56 28.64 1.62
N ARG A 233 19.19 27.55 1.19
CA ARG A 233 18.60 26.57 0.26
C ARG A 233 17.93 25.39 0.98
N LEU A 234 18.34 25.10 2.20
CA LEU A 234 17.86 23.95 2.97
C LEU A 234 16.46 24.18 3.53
N GLY A 235 16.21 25.37 4.05
CA GLY A 235 14.96 25.77 4.69
C GLY A 235 13.94 26.45 3.77
N SER A 236 14.30 26.74 2.53
CA SER A 236 13.47 27.51 1.61
C SER A 236 12.09 26.86 1.39
N LYS A 237 11.02 27.56 1.76
CA LYS A 237 9.64 27.14 1.56
C LYS A 237 9.13 27.77 0.27
N LYS A 238 8.91 26.95 -0.75
CA LYS A 238 8.27 27.36 -2.00
C LYS A 238 6.93 26.62 -2.14
N ALA A 239 5.94 27.24 -2.74
CA ALA A 239 4.67 26.62 -3.07
C ALA A 239 4.40 26.80 -4.56
N GLU A 240 3.76 25.81 -5.19
CA GLU A 240 3.24 25.94 -6.54
C GLU A 240 1.97 26.82 -6.56
N SER A 241 1.60 27.30 -7.74
CA SER A 241 0.40 28.16 -7.94
C SER A 241 -0.91 27.50 -7.49
N ASN A 242 -0.96 26.17 -7.42
CA ASN A 242 -2.08 25.38 -6.92
C ASN A 242 -2.05 25.15 -5.40
N GLY A 243 -1.12 25.79 -4.66
CA GLY A 243 -0.99 25.67 -3.20
C GLY A 243 -0.23 24.43 -2.72
N ILE A 244 0.29 23.59 -3.61
CA ILE A 244 1.13 22.45 -3.21
C ILE A 244 2.44 22.96 -2.61
N GLN A 245 2.69 22.62 -1.35
CA GLN A 245 3.96 22.93 -0.69
C GLN A 245 5.05 22.05 -1.26
N LEU A 246 6.03 22.65 -1.93
CA LEU A 246 7.19 21.93 -2.47
C LEU A 246 8.09 21.40 -1.35
N PRO A 247 8.66 20.21 -1.49
CA PRO A 247 9.59 19.67 -0.51
C PRO A 247 10.88 20.48 -0.49
N ARG A 248 11.33 20.80 0.73
CA ARG A 248 12.59 21.52 0.97
C ARG A 248 13.77 20.58 0.80
N LEU A 249 14.93 21.09 0.37
CA LEU A 249 16.15 20.30 0.30
C LEU A 249 16.51 19.73 1.68
N GLY A 250 16.39 20.50 2.77
CA GLY A 250 16.61 20.02 4.14
C GLY A 250 15.74 18.82 4.51
N ARG A 251 14.51 18.71 3.98
CA ARG A 251 13.64 17.52 4.18
C ARG A 251 14.20 16.30 3.45
N GLU A 252 14.72 16.47 2.25
CA GLU A 252 15.37 15.38 1.48
C GLU A 252 16.64 14.90 2.20
N LEU A 253 17.45 15.83 2.72
CA LEU A 253 18.65 15.53 3.52
C LEU A 253 18.27 14.78 4.81
N SER A 254 17.25 15.26 5.52
CA SER A 254 16.72 14.58 6.71
C SER A 254 16.21 13.18 6.40
N GLY A 255 15.56 13.00 5.25
CA GLY A 255 15.12 11.69 4.76
C GLY A 255 16.29 10.74 4.50
N ALA A 256 17.38 11.24 3.93
CA ALA A 256 18.61 10.47 3.73
C ALA A 256 19.24 10.04 5.06
N ALA A 257 19.34 10.96 6.03
CA ALA A 257 19.86 10.67 7.37
C ALA A 257 19.04 9.60 8.10
N LYS A 258 17.71 9.67 8.02
CA LYS A 258 16.81 8.71 8.69
C LYS A 258 17.04 7.26 8.25
N ARG A 259 17.57 7.03 7.05
CA ARG A 259 17.92 5.66 6.60
C ARG A 259 19.04 5.02 7.43
N ALA A 260 19.86 5.84 8.10
CA ALA A 260 20.86 5.38 9.06
C ALA A 260 20.28 5.20 10.49
N GLY A 261 18.95 5.30 10.65
CA GLY A 261 18.27 5.08 11.93
C GLY A 261 18.17 6.29 12.85
N VAL A 262 18.68 7.47 12.45
CA VAL A 262 18.53 8.69 13.26
C VAL A 262 17.12 9.28 13.13
N LYS A 263 16.66 10.00 14.14
CA LYS A 263 15.34 10.65 14.15
C LYS A 263 15.23 11.81 13.16
N GLY A 264 16.36 12.42 12.77
CA GLY A 264 16.46 13.54 11.86
C GLY A 264 17.77 14.31 12.05
N ILE A 265 17.88 15.43 11.34
CA ILE A 265 18.98 16.38 11.43
C ILE A 265 18.40 17.78 11.68
N ILE A 266 19.23 18.69 12.19
CA ILE A 266 18.96 20.13 12.26
C ILE A 266 19.88 20.80 11.24
N HIS A 267 19.37 21.76 10.45
CA HIS A 267 20.18 22.48 9.48
C HIS A 267 20.29 23.98 9.83
N SER A 268 21.35 24.61 9.35
CA SER A 268 21.67 26.02 9.65
C SER A 268 20.54 27.01 9.35
N ASP A 269 19.73 26.75 8.29
CA ASP A 269 18.64 27.64 7.92
C ASP A 269 17.45 27.62 8.91
N GLU A 270 17.44 26.70 9.89
CA GLU A 270 16.47 26.63 10.99
C GLU A 270 16.99 27.27 12.27
N LEU A 271 18.23 27.73 12.27
CA LEU A 271 18.92 28.31 13.41
C LEU A 271 18.99 29.84 13.29
N PRO A 272 18.93 30.56 14.42
CA PRO A 272 18.77 30.07 15.79
C PRO A 272 17.43 29.43 16.07
N GLY A 273 17.41 28.36 16.88
CA GLY A 273 16.24 27.57 17.19
C GLY A 273 16.58 26.35 18.03
N TYR A 274 15.61 25.61 18.53
CA TYR A 274 15.81 24.41 19.35
C TYR A 274 16.64 24.60 20.63
N GLY A 275 16.73 25.84 21.13
CA GLY A 275 17.61 26.25 22.24
C GLY A 275 19.05 26.56 21.83
N ILE A 276 19.36 26.52 20.54
CA ILE A 276 20.65 26.93 19.97
C ILE A 276 20.54 28.41 19.63
N GLU A 277 21.34 29.25 20.33
CA GLU A 277 21.41 30.70 20.14
C GLU A 277 22.46 31.07 19.08
N GLU A 278 22.43 32.33 18.61
CA GLU A 278 23.36 32.82 17.58
C GLU A 278 24.85 32.61 17.96
N LYS A 279 25.23 32.83 19.23
CA LYS A 279 26.60 32.60 19.71
C LYS A 279 27.09 31.15 19.50
N HIS A 280 26.15 30.18 19.61
CA HIS A 280 26.45 28.78 19.39
C HIS A 280 26.57 28.48 17.88
N VAL A 281 25.71 29.08 17.06
CA VAL A 281 25.78 29.00 15.60
C VAL A 281 27.13 29.51 15.09
N GLU A 282 27.60 30.69 15.60
CA GLU A 282 28.91 31.25 15.26
C GLU A 282 30.05 30.34 15.71
N SER A 283 29.96 29.73 16.89
CA SER A 283 30.96 28.78 17.38
C SER A 283 31.08 27.56 16.48
N ILE A 284 29.93 27.01 16.04
CA ILE A 284 29.88 25.88 15.11
C ILE A 284 30.49 26.29 13.77
N LYS A 285 30.07 27.43 13.19
CA LYS A 285 30.59 27.93 11.92
C LYS A 285 32.13 28.09 11.96
N ARG A 286 32.64 28.63 13.05
CA ARG A 286 34.10 28.80 13.26
C ARG A 286 34.80 27.44 13.30
N LYS A 287 34.23 26.45 14.01
CA LYS A 287 34.82 25.11 14.12
C LYS A 287 34.82 24.38 12.79
N LEU A 288 33.78 24.60 11.96
CA LEU A 288 33.64 24.01 10.62
C LEU A 288 34.43 24.79 9.55
N GLY A 289 34.84 26.04 9.81
CA GLY A 289 35.47 26.91 8.81
C GLY A 289 34.52 27.34 7.69
N THR A 290 33.20 27.46 7.96
CA THR A 290 32.18 27.81 6.97
C THR A 290 32.09 29.32 6.75
N GLY A 291 31.86 29.73 5.48
CA GLY A 291 31.62 31.11 5.07
C GLY A 291 30.13 31.50 5.14
N GLU A 292 29.81 32.71 4.66
CA GLU A 292 28.42 33.23 4.66
C GLU A 292 27.50 32.46 3.73
N ASN A 293 28.01 31.94 2.62
CA ASN A 293 27.26 31.21 1.63
C ASN A 293 27.12 29.71 1.96
N ASP A 294 27.73 29.26 3.06
CA ASP A 294 27.74 27.86 3.41
C ASP A 294 26.68 27.54 4.46
N ALA A 295 26.00 26.44 4.25
CA ALA A 295 25.15 25.84 5.26
C ALA A 295 25.92 24.78 6.07
N PHE A 296 25.32 24.32 7.14
CA PHE A 296 25.75 23.11 7.85
C PHE A 296 24.56 22.32 8.37
N VAL A 297 24.79 21.07 8.70
CA VAL A 297 23.81 20.18 9.33
C VAL A 297 24.40 19.64 10.64
N LEU A 298 23.50 19.42 11.62
CA LEU A 298 23.78 18.78 12.90
C LEU A 298 23.07 17.44 12.98
N CYS A 299 23.79 16.42 13.43
CA CYS A 299 23.25 15.10 13.75
C CYS A 299 23.56 14.76 15.21
N ILE A 300 22.54 14.35 15.96
CA ILE A 300 22.65 14.00 17.37
C ILE A 300 22.41 12.50 17.49
N ALA A 301 23.48 11.73 17.70
CA ALA A 301 23.45 10.27 17.76
C ALA A 301 24.78 9.72 18.31
N PRO A 302 24.91 8.41 18.56
CA PRO A 302 26.20 7.75 18.71
C PRO A 302 27.10 8.04 17.50
N GLU A 303 28.41 8.20 17.72
CA GLU A 303 29.36 8.68 16.68
C GLU A 303 29.26 7.87 15.37
N TRP A 304 29.25 6.54 15.45
CA TRP A 304 29.17 5.68 14.24
C TRP A 304 27.92 5.96 13.42
N GLN A 305 26.78 6.16 14.10
CA GLN A 305 25.49 6.42 13.46
C GLN A 305 25.41 7.84 12.88
N ALA A 306 25.94 8.82 13.61
CA ALA A 306 26.03 10.20 13.14
C ALA A 306 26.90 10.31 11.88
N ARG A 307 28.06 9.63 11.84
CA ARG A 307 28.93 9.60 10.66
C ARG A 307 28.21 8.97 9.46
N LEU A 308 27.60 7.80 9.64
CA LEU A 308 26.83 7.13 8.58
C LEU A 308 25.67 8.02 8.07
N SER A 309 24.98 8.71 8.98
CA SER A 309 23.89 9.63 8.65
C SER A 309 24.37 10.84 7.86
N LEU A 310 25.49 11.44 8.29
CA LEU A 310 26.07 12.61 7.63
C LEU A 310 26.67 12.26 6.26
N ASP A 311 27.25 11.07 6.09
CA ASP A 311 27.69 10.58 4.78
C ASP A 311 26.49 10.42 3.81
N ALA A 312 25.37 9.92 4.30
CA ALA A 312 24.14 9.85 3.52
C ALA A 312 23.57 11.24 3.16
N VAL A 313 23.68 12.21 4.09
CA VAL A 313 23.33 13.62 3.85
C VAL A 313 24.21 14.22 2.77
N LEU A 314 25.53 14.02 2.85
CA LEU A 314 26.48 14.53 1.87
C LEU A 314 26.21 13.98 0.48
N ALA A 315 26.01 12.67 0.37
CA ALA A 315 25.65 12.04 -0.89
C ALA A 315 24.36 12.63 -1.47
N ARG A 316 23.35 12.88 -0.63
CA ARG A 316 22.08 13.50 -1.08
C ARG A 316 22.25 14.98 -1.43
N ALA A 317 23.07 15.74 -0.72
CA ALA A 317 23.37 17.14 -1.03
C ALA A 317 24.09 17.29 -2.38
N ARG A 318 25.04 16.40 -2.68
CA ARG A 318 25.71 16.34 -3.99
C ARG A 318 24.73 16.10 -5.12
N MET A 319 23.71 15.26 -4.89
CA MET A 319 22.65 15.00 -5.87
C MET A 319 21.79 16.22 -6.19
N ALA A 320 21.79 17.28 -5.36
CA ALA A 320 21.06 18.52 -5.65
C ALA A 320 21.55 19.26 -6.90
N TYR A 321 22.77 18.98 -7.37
CA TYR A 321 23.34 19.50 -8.60
C TYR A 321 22.98 18.67 -9.84
N HIS A 322 22.29 17.55 -9.66
CA HIS A 322 21.96 16.61 -10.70
C HIS A 322 20.44 16.40 -10.80
N ARG A 323 20.03 15.74 -11.85
CA ARG A 323 18.65 15.23 -11.96
C ARG A 323 18.36 14.34 -10.77
N ILE A 324 17.10 14.32 -10.32
CA ILE A 324 16.72 13.43 -9.23
C ILE A 324 17.15 11.99 -9.54
N PRO A 325 17.61 11.24 -8.55
CA PRO A 325 18.01 9.85 -8.78
C PRO A 325 16.81 8.95 -9.02
N LYS A 326 17.04 7.86 -9.74
CA LYS A 326 16.11 6.71 -9.75
C LYS A 326 16.07 6.10 -8.37
N GLU A 327 14.95 6.24 -7.70
CA GLU A 327 14.82 5.82 -6.31
C GLU A 327 13.44 5.24 -6.00
N VAL A 328 13.39 4.46 -4.93
CA VAL A 328 12.16 3.99 -4.29
C VAL A 328 11.86 4.92 -3.12
N ARG A 329 10.61 5.33 -3.01
CA ARG A 329 10.10 6.21 -1.94
C ARG A 329 8.88 5.60 -1.27
N ASN A 330 8.65 5.93 -0.01
CA ASN A 330 7.42 5.58 0.70
C ASN A 330 6.54 6.81 0.92
N VAL A 331 5.23 6.65 0.80
CA VAL A 331 4.25 7.65 1.25
C VAL A 331 4.42 7.86 2.75
N VAL A 332 4.36 9.11 3.19
CA VAL A 332 4.42 9.44 4.62
C VAL A 332 3.06 9.16 5.25
N LEU A 333 3.02 8.15 6.11
CA LEU A 333 1.81 7.68 6.78
C LEU A 333 1.78 8.09 8.25
N LYS A 334 0.57 8.35 8.78
CA LYS A 334 0.29 8.47 10.21
C LYS A 334 -0.93 7.62 10.54
N LYS A 335 -0.78 6.66 11.44
CA LYS A 335 -1.82 5.67 11.77
C LYS A 335 -2.38 4.95 10.53
N GLY A 336 -1.51 4.61 9.56
CA GLY A 336 -1.87 3.89 8.34
C GLY A 336 -2.47 4.74 7.22
N GLN A 337 -2.71 6.04 7.44
CA GLN A 337 -3.26 6.95 6.43
C GLN A 337 -2.20 7.95 5.93
N PRO A 338 -2.22 8.36 4.65
CA PRO A 338 -1.38 9.43 4.15
C PRO A 338 -1.59 10.72 4.93
N VAL A 339 -0.48 11.42 5.26
CA VAL A 339 -0.55 12.69 6.00
C VAL A 339 -0.95 13.83 5.08
N ASP A 340 -0.24 13.95 3.97
CA ASP A 340 -0.38 15.05 3.01
C ASP A 340 -0.10 14.63 1.55
N GLY A 341 0.24 13.36 1.32
CA GLY A 341 0.64 12.81 0.03
C GLY A 341 2.13 12.95 -0.30
N THR A 342 2.92 13.51 0.61
CA THR A 342 4.38 13.58 0.44
C THR A 342 5.04 12.22 0.67
N THR A 343 6.26 12.09 0.13
CA THR A 343 7.03 10.85 0.19
C THR A 343 8.39 11.07 0.85
N MET A 344 9.01 9.97 1.31
CA MET A 344 10.36 9.94 1.87
C MET A 344 11.21 8.92 1.11
N PRO A 345 12.51 9.19 0.87
CA PRO A 345 13.38 8.23 0.19
C PRO A 345 13.55 6.96 1.02
N LEU A 346 13.44 5.81 0.36
CA LEU A 346 13.63 4.49 0.97
C LEU A 346 14.97 3.88 0.56
N ARG A 347 15.22 3.76 -0.73
CA ARG A 347 16.44 3.15 -1.28
C ARG A 347 16.64 3.57 -2.74
N PRO A 348 17.85 3.42 -3.32
CA PRO A 348 18.02 3.51 -4.76
C PRO A 348 17.14 2.49 -5.49
N LEU A 349 16.69 2.81 -6.69
CA LEU A 349 15.96 1.86 -7.53
C LEU A 349 16.92 0.74 -7.95
N PRO A 350 16.62 -0.52 -7.63
CA PRO A 350 17.53 -1.60 -7.96
C PRO A 350 17.55 -1.89 -9.46
N GLY A 351 18.73 -2.13 -9.99
CA GLY A 351 18.93 -2.57 -11.36
C GLY A 351 18.66 -4.07 -11.56
N GLY A 352 18.52 -4.50 -12.83
CA GLY A 352 18.33 -5.92 -13.21
C GLY A 352 19.50 -6.83 -12.89
N ALA A 353 20.70 -6.28 -12.66
CA ALA A 353 21.92 -7.04 -12.36
C ALA A 353 21.86 -7.86 -11.05
N ARG A 354 20.84 -7.65 -10.21
CA ARG A 354 20.62 -8.44 -8.99
C ARG A 354 19.85 -9.74 -9.22
N MET A 355 19.40 -10.01 -10.45
CA MET A 355 18.64 -11.21 -10.79
C MET A 355 19.53 -12.24 -11.46
N TYR A 356 19.40 -13.50 -11.05
CA TYR A 356 20.10 -14.63 -11.64
C TYR A 356 19.19 -15.88 -11.62
N PRO A 357 19.42 -16.87 -12.52
CA PRO A 357 18.57 -18.05 -12.58
C PRO A 357 18.58 -18.85 -11.28
N GLU A 358 17.39 -19.34 -10.88
CA GLU A 358 17.26 -20.33 -9.82
C GLU A 358 17.88 -21.65 -10.28
N THR A 359 18.66 -22.28 -9.38
CA THR A 359 19.36 -23.52 -9.68
C THR A 359 18.67 -24.76 -9.17
N ASP A 360 17.81 -24.62 -8.15
CA ASP A 360 17.15 -25.73 -7.48
C ASP A 360 15.80 -26.09 -8.10
N ILE A 361 15.25 -25.20 -8.92
CA ILE A 361 13.96 -25.40 -9.61
C ILE A 361 14.24 -25.46 -11.12
N PRO A 362 13.94 -26.59 -11.77
CA PRO A 362 14.07 -26.71 -13.22
C PRO A 362 13.08 -25.79 -13.92
N VAL A 363 13.34 -25.51 -15.21
CA VAL A 363 12.39 -24.80 -16.06
C VAL A 363 11.07 -25.57 -16.12
N VAL A 364 9.98 -24.90 -15.77
CA VAL A 364 8.63 -25.47 -15.79
C VAL A 364 7.99 -25.19 -17.15
N LYS A 365 7.64 -26.23 -17.86
CA LYS A 365 6.88 -26.12 -19.13
C LYS A 365 5.40 -26.04 -18.80
N ILE A 366 4.70 -25.07 -19.42
CA ILE A 366 3.24 -25.00 -19.34
C ILE A 366 2.66 -25.90 -20.42
N GLU A 367 1.97 -26.95 -20.00
CA GLU A 367 1.30 -27.86 -20.93
C GLU A 367 0.05 -27.19 -21.52
N ARG A 368 -0.30 -27.61 -22.76
CA ARG A 368 -1.41 -27.02 -23.50
C ARG A 368 -2.75 -27.20 -22.76
N GLU A 369 -2.93 -28.32 -22.07
CA GLU A 369 -4.13 -28.62 -21.28
C GLU A 369 -4.30 -27.60 -20.16
N SER A 370 -3.27 -27.36 -19.37
CA SER A 370 -3.29 -26.33 -18.31
C SER A 370 -3.60 -24.92 -18.84
N TRP A 371 -3.15 -24.62 -20.06
CA TRP A 371 -3.49 -23.37 -20.72
C TRP A 371 -4.97 -23.29 -21.12
N LEU A 372 -5.54 -24.37 -21.64
CA LEU A 372 -6.97 -24.45 -21.99
C LEU A 372 -7.85 -24.36 -20.74
N ASP A 373 -7.49 -25.10 -19.69
CA ASP A 373 -8.17 -25.02 -18.39
C ASP A 373 -8.18 -23.58 -17.83
N ALA A 374 -7.05 -22.85 -17.98
CA ALA A 374 -6.96 -21.46 -17.56
C ALA A 374 -7.88 -20.55 -18.39
N ILE A 375 -8.02 -20.79 -19.70
CA ILE A 375 -8.96 -20.05 -20.57
C ILE A 375 -10.40 -20.32 -20.15
N ASP A 376 -10.74 -21.59 -19.92
CA ASP A 376 -12.11 -21.99 -19.55
C ASP A 376 -12.49 -21.50 -18.13
N SER A 377 -11.49 -21.24 -17.29
CA SER A 377 -11.66 -20.70 -15.94
C SER A 377 -11.60 -19.17 -15.84
N ILE A 378 -11.56 -18.44 -16.98
CA ILE A 378 -11.59 -16.97 -16.96
C ILE A 378 -12.88 -16.50 -16.28
N PRO A 379 -12.78 -15.72 -15.20
CA PRO A 379 -13.95 -15.29 -14.46
C PRO A 379 -14.77 -14.27 -15.24
N MET A 380 -16.08 -14.31 -15.03
CA MET A 380 -17.02 -13.31 -15.52
C MET A 380 -16.61 -11.90 -15.05
N GLU A 381 -16.74 -10.90 -15.89
CA GLU A 381 -16.43 -9.51 -15.53
C GLU A 381 -17.44 -8.92 -14.55
N SER A 382 -17.00 -7.93 -13.74
CA SER A 382 -17.87 -7.24 -12.79
C SER A 382 -19.08 -6.60 -13.46
N SER A 383 -18.94 -6.05 -14.66
CA SER A 383 -20.05 -5.49 -15.45
C SER A 383 -21.09 -6.55 -15.82
N GLU A 384 -20.64 -7.68 -16.30
CA GLU A 384 -21.51 -8.81 -16.67
C GLU A 384 -22.18 -9.43 -15.44
N ARG A 385 -21.44 -9.55 -14.31
CA ARG A 385 -21.99 -9.98 -13.01
C ARG A 385 -23.07 -9.00 -12.51
N LEU A 386 -22.83 -7.69 -12.67
CA LEU A 386 -23.80 -6.68 -12.29
C LEU A 386 -25.08 -6.77 -13.13
N GLU A 387 -24.95 -6.90 -14.44
CA GLU A 387 -26.10 -7.10 -15.35
C GLU A 387 -26.90 -8.37 -14.99
N ARG A 388 -26.20 -9.47 -14.71
CA ARG A 388 -26.81 -10.72 -14.25
C ARG A 388 -27.61 -10.53 -12.95
N LEU A 389 -27.07 -9.79 -11.97
CA LEU A 389 -27.77 -9.47 -10.73
C LEU A 389 -28.96 -8.55 -10.97
N MET A 390 -28.81 -7.50 -11.78
CA MET A 390 -29.91 -6.58 -12.10
C MET A 390 -31.09 -7.30 -12.79
N SER A 391 -30.83 -8.34 -13.57
CA SER A 391 -31.89 -9.18 -14.18
C SER A 391 -32.76 -9.89 -13.15
N THR A 392 -32.33 -10.00 -11.88
CA THR A 392 -33.14 -10.59 -10.79
C THR A 392 -34.17 -9.62 -10.21
N GLY A 393 -34.20 -8.37 -10.66
CA GLY A 393 -35.13 -7.33 -10.17
C GLY A 393 -34.67 -6.61 -8.91
N LEU A 394 -33.42 -6.80 -8.48
CA LEU A 394 -32.81 -6.03 -7.38
C LEU A 394 -32.42 -4.63 -7.85
N SER A 395 -32.37 -3.67 -6.91
CA SER A 395 -31.89 -2.32 -7.21
C SER A 395 -30.37 -2.30 -7.48
N SER A 396 -29.89 -1.32 -8.28
CA SER A 396 -28.45 -1.13 -8.57
C SER A 396 -27.61 -1.10 -7.29
N THR A 397 -28.06 -0.35 -6.28
CA THR A 397 -27.36 -0.25 -4.99
C THR A 397 -27.24 -1.60 -4.28
N GLN A 398 -28.27 -2.44 -4.31
CA GLN A 398 -28.21 -3.78 -3.75
C GLN A 398 -27.25 -4.66 -4.54
N CYS A 399 -27.34 -4.62 -5.88
CA CYS A 399 -26.46 -5.39 -6.75
C CYS A 399 -24.99 -5.02 -6.55
N GLU A 400 -24.65 -3.73 -6.48
CA GLU A 400 -23.30 -3.23 -6.22
C GLU A 400 -22.76 -3.68 -4.84
N ALA A 401 -23.61 -3.61 -3.82
CA ALA A 401 -23.25 -4.05 -2.47
C ALA A 401 -22.99 -5.57 -2.42
N ILE A 402 -23.85 -6.37 -3.06
CA ILE A 402 -23.71 -7.83 -3.15
C ILE A 402 -22.43 -8.20 -3.93
N LEU A 403 -22.19 -7.53 -5.05
CA LEU A 403 -20.98 -7.73 -5.86
C LEU A 403 -19.74 -7.37 -5.05
N GLY A 404 -19.76 -6.22 -4.34
CA GLY A 404 -18.69 -5.80 -3.45
C GLY A 404 -18.41 -6.77 -2.30
N ALA A 405 -19.45 -7.44 -1.79
CA ALA A 405 -19.35 -8.51 -0.78
C ALA A 405 -18.92 -9.85 -1.37
N GLN A 406 -18.89 -10.00 -2.70
CA GLN A 406 -18.63 -11.26 -3.41
C GLN A 406 -19.67 -12.37 -3.11
N LEU A 407 -20.91 -11.98 -2.93
CA LEU A 407 -22.05 -12.88 -2.67
C LEU A 407 -22.95 -13.07 -3.91
N ASP A 408 -22.54 -12.51 -5.05
CA ASP A 408 -23.29 -12.52 -6.30
C ASP A 408 -23.55 -13.92 -6.88
N ASP A 409 -22.54 -14.81 -6.83
CA ASP A 409 -22.71 -16.18 -7.31
C ASP A 409 -23.69 -16.95 -6.42
N ILE A 410 -23.54 -16.84 -5.09
CA ILE A 410 -24.44 -17.48 -4.13
C ILE A 410 -25.88 -17.00 -4.32
N LEU A 411 -26.06 -15.69 -4.46
CA LEU A 411 -27.40 -15.12 -4.67
C LEU A 411 -28.01 -15.60 -5.98
N TYR A 412 -27.22 -15.62 -7.05
CA TYR A 412 -27.68 -16.08 -8.36
C TYR A 412 -28.04 -17.58 -8.33
N ASP A 413 -27.22 -18.40 -7.68
CA ASP A 413 -27.49 -19.83 -7.52
C ASP A 413 -28.77 -20.07 -6.71
N CYS A 414 -29.02 -19.31 -5.66
CA CYS A 414 -30.27 -19.34 -4.91
C CYS A 414 -31.48 -18.96 -5.79
N PHE A 415 -31.32 -17.92 -6.61
CA PHE A 415 -32.39 -17.46 -7.51
C PHE A 415 -32.68 -18.46 -8.64
N SER A 416 -31.66 -19.05 -9.24
CA SER A 416 -31.79 -20.01 -10.33
C SER A 416 -32.25 -21.41 -9.88
N GLY A 417 -32.18 -21.68 -8.57
CA GLY A 417 -32.43 -23.02 -8.01
C GLY A 417 -31.25 -23.98 -8.19
N SER A 418 -30.05 -23.43 -8.37
CA SER A 418 -28.79 -24.22 -8.47
C SER A 418 -28.09 -24.35 -7.13
N PHE A 419 -28.54 -23.63 -6.07
CA PHE A 419 -27.92 -23.65 -4.75
C PHE A 419 -28.39 -24.88 -3.98
N HIS A 420 -27.50 -25.87 -3.87
CA HIS A 420 -27.80 -27.16 -3.25
C HIS A 420 -29.06 -27.82 -3.88
N ASP A 421 -29.93 -28.37 -3.05
CA ASP A 421 -31.21 -28.99 -3.43
C ASP A 421 -32.42 -28.06 -3.20
N LEU A 422 -32.17 -26.75 -3.02
CA LEU A 422 -33.19 -25.74 -2.78
C LEU A 422 -33.91 -25.36 -4.11
N PRO A 423 -35.21 -25.15 -4.08
CA PRO A 423 -35.92 -24.55 -5.22
C PRO A 423 -35.51 -23.08 -5.38
N PRO A 424 -35.83 -22.46 -6.55
CA PRO A 424 -35.56 -21.05 -6.75
C PRO A 424 -36.09 -20.17 -5.61
N GLN A 425 -35.22 -19.34 -5.01
CA GLN A 425 -35.55 -18.47 -3.92
C GLN A 425 -35.91 -17.06 -4.41
N LYS A 426 -36.63 -16.27 -3.60
CA LYS A 426 -36.95 -14.88 -3.92
C LYS A 426 -35.69 -14.02 -3.81
N PRO A 427 -35.25 -13.33 -4.88
CA PRO A 427 -33.99 -12.55 -4.84
C PRO A 427 -33.94 -11.54 -3.72
N GLN A 428 -35.05 -10.82 -3.49
CA GLN A 428 -35.14 -9.81 -2.44
C GLN A 428 -34.98 -10.41 -1.02
N SER A 429 -35.54 -11.60 -0.77
CA SER A 429 -35.41 -12.30 0.50
C SER A 429 -33.97 -12.67 0.81
N VAL A 430 -33.31 -13.27 -0.18
CA VAL A 430 -31.91 -13.69 -0.06
C VAL A 430 -31.00 -12.47 0.06
N ALA A 431 -31.17 -11.47 -0.81
CA ALA A 431 -30.37 -10.25 -0.80
C ALA A 431 -30.43 -9.52 0.55
N THR A 432 -31.65 -9.37 1.11
CA THR A 432 -31.83 -8.73 2.41
C THR A 432 -31.08 -9.50 3.50
N ALA A 433 -31.22 -10.82 3.55
CA ALA A 433 -30.57 -11.61 4.59
C ALA A 433 -29.03 -11.66 4.45
N LEU A 434 -28.50 -11.68 3.22
CA LEU A 434 -27.06 -11.64 3.00
C LEU A 434 -26.45 -10.27 3.31
N MET A 435 -27.22 -9.18 3.21
CA MET A 435 -26.74 -7.81 3.37
C MET A 435 -27.04 -7.19 4.75
N ASP A 436 -28.09 -7.61 5.44
CA ASP A 436 -28.62 -7.00 6.68
C ASP A 436 -27.92 -7.49 7.96
N GLN A 437 -26.61 -7.75 7.92
CA GLN A 437 -25.84 -8.24 9.07
C GLN A 437 -26.29 -9.62 9.62
N THR A 438 -27.27 -10.26 9.00
CA THR A 438 -27.81 -11.57 9.43
C THR A 438 -26.70 -12.62 9.61
N ILE A 439 -25.73 -12.63 8.71
CA ILE A 439 -24.55 -13.51 8.82
C ILE A 439 -23.76 -13.20 10.08
N ASN A 440 -23.50 -11.92 10.37
CA ASN A 440 -22.70 -11.52 11.53
C ASN A 440 -23.43 -11.83 12.85
N GLU A 441 -24.73 -11.62 12.91
CA GLU A 441 -25.53 -11.89 14.09
C GLU A 441 -25.67 -13.41 14.33
N ALA A 442 -26.00 -14.18 13.30
CA ALA A 442 -26.07 -15.62 13.39
C ALA A 442 -24.70 -16.26 13.74
N SER A 443 -23.60 -15.75 13.16
CA SER A 443 -22.25 -16.19 13.48
C SER A 443 -21.88 -15.93 14.94
N LYS A 444 -22.26 -14.77 15.46
CA LYS A 444 -22.02 -14.40 16.86
C LYS A 444 -22.79 -15.32 17.82
N GLU A 445 -24.05 -15.61 17.53
CA GLU A 445 -24.86 -16.55 18.32
C GLU A 445 -24.34 -17.98 18.23
N ALA A 446 -23.84 -18.39 17.06
CA ALA A 446 -23.27 -19.72 16.82
C ALA A 446 -21.86 -19.89 17.37
N GLU A 447 -21.19 -18.80 17.76
CA GLU A 447 -19.77 -18.75 18.13
C GLU A 447 -18.84 -19.21 16.97
N ILE A 448 -19.24 -18.94 15.72
CA ILE A 448 -18.49 -19.26 14.51
C ILE A 448 -17.96 -17.95 13.91
N ASP A 449 -16.72 -17.98 13.36
CA ASP A 449 -16.19 -16.83 12.61
C ASP A 449 -17.08 -16.52 11.38
N PRO A 450 -17.47 -15.26 11.12
CA PRO A 450 -18.34 -14.92 9.99
C PRO A 450 -17.83 -15.40 8.62
N SER A 451 -16.51 -15.47 8.43
CA SER A 451 -15.91 -15.97 7.19
C SER A 451 -16.07 -17.49 6.99
N GLY A 452 -16.30 -18.23 8.07
CA GLY A 452 -16.53 -19.67 8.08
C GLY A 452 -17.99 -20.07 8.29
N PHE A 453 -18.90 -19.10 8.36
CA PHE A 453 -20.31 -19.41 8.62
C PHE A 453 -20.98 -20.08 7.42
N PRO A 454 -21.66 -21.23 7.61
CA PRO A 454 -22.29 -21.95 6.51
C PRO A 454 -23.52 -21.22 5.97
N ILE A 455 -23.40 -20.64 4.79
CA ILE A 455 -24.46 -19.84 4.15
C ILE A 455 -25.75 -20.67 3.97
N LEU A 456 -25.65 -21.98 3.72
CA LEU A 456 -26.80 -22.89 3.61
C LEU A 456 -27.73 -22.75 4.81
N SER A 457 -27.20 -22.59 6.01
CA SER A 457 -28.00 -22.44 7.23
C SER A 457 -28.91 -21.21 7.19
N ILE A 458 -28.45 -20.11 6.60
CA ILE A 458 -29.27 -18.91 6.42
C ILE A 458 -30.29 -19.11 5.32
N ILE A 459 -29.90 -19.71 4.20
CA ILE A 459 -30.81 -19.90 3.06
C ILE A 459 -31.92 -20.87 3.40
N ASP A 460 -31.65 -21.95 4.13
CA ASP A 460 -32.67 -22.87 4.63
C ASP A 460 -33.67 -22.17 5.56
N ALA A 461 -33.18 -21.33 6.47
CA ALA A 461 -34.06 -20.55 7.36
C ALA A 461 -34.90 -19.52 6.58
N ILE A 462 -34.32 -18.87 5.56
CA ILE A 462 -35.05 -17.97 4.67
C ILE A 462 -36.12 -18.73 3.90
N HIS A 463 -35.78 -19.89 3.36
CA HIS A 463 -36.73 -20.75 2.64
C HIS A 463 -37.90 -21.13 3.55
N ALA A 464 -37.64 -21.59 4.77
CA ALA A 464 -38.67 -21.91 5.73
C ALA A 464 -39.55 -20.70 6.09
N ARG A 465 -38.93 -19.49 6.25
CA ARG A 465 -39.69 -18.25 6.48
C ARG A 465 -40.57 -17.89 5.29
N ASP A 466 -40.08 -18.04 4.07
CA ASP A 466 -40.84 -17.69 2.85
C ASP A 466 -41.96 -18.69 2.53
N GLN A 467 -41.96 -19.86 3.22
CA GLN A 467 -43.04 -20.84 3.26
C GLN A 467 -43.94 -20.67 4.49
N ASP A 468 -43.82 -19.59 5.25
CA ASP A 468 -44.59 -19.33 6.48
C ASP A 468 -44.43 -20.43 7.55
N LEU A 469 -43.32 -21.15 7.57
CA LEU A 469 -43.03 -22.18 8.57
C LEU A 469 -42.38 -21.61 9.83
N ILE A 470 -41.64 -20.51 9.69
CA ILE A 470 -41.01 -19.78 10.81
C ILE A 470 -41.26 -18.28 10.71
N THR A 471 -41.18 -17.58 11.86
CA THR A 471 -41.29 -16.11 11.90
C THR A 471 -40.05 -15.44 11.38
N ARG A 472 -40.14 -14.14 11.00
CA ARG A 472 -39.01 -13.33 10.60
C ARG A 472 -37.91 -13.29 11.67
N ASP A 473 -38.31 -13.13 12.93
CA ASP A 473 -37.39 -13.04 14.07
C ASP A 473 -36.68 -14.37 14.36
N GLY A 474 -37.25 -15.49 13.92
CA GLY A 474 -36.65 -16.80 14.05
C GLY A 474 -35.47 -17.08 13.09
N VAL A 475 -35.30 -16.29 12.02
CA VAL A 475 -34.28 -16.57 11.00
C VAL A 475 -32.87 -16.63 11.62
N ILE A 476 -32.49 -15.66 12.45
CA ILE A 476 -31.15 -15.60 13.07
C ILE A 476 -30.92 -16.78 14.00
N GLY A 477 -31.80 -16.98 14.98
CA GLY A 477 -31.65 -18.07 15.97
C GLY A 477 -31.66 -19.47 15.33
N ILE A 478 -32.54 -19.69 14.35
CA ILE A 478 -32.58 -20.97 13.60
C ILE A 478 -31.30 -21.15 12.77
N SER A 479 -30.82 -20.11 12.08
CA SER A 479 -29.58 -20.17 11.30
C SER A 479 -28.37 -20.47 12.18
N SER A 480 -28.32 -19.86 13.36
CA SER A 480 -27.27 -20.06 14.37
C SER A 480 -27.23 -21.51 14.85
N LEU A 481 -28.39 -22.08 15.21
CA LEU A 481 -28.47 -23.48 15.61
C LEU A 481 -28.12 -24.43 14.46
N HIS A 482 -28.65 -24.19 13.26
CA HIS A 482 -28.40 -25.03 12.09
C HIS A 482 -26.93 -25.08 11.71
N ALA A 483 -26.22 -23.96 11.82
CA ALA A 483 -24.80 -23.87 11.52
C ALA A 483 -23.92 -24.78 12.41
N ASN A 484 -24.35 -25.06 13.62
CA ASN A 484 -23.64 -25.94 14.56
C ASN A 484 -23.85 -27.44 14.33
N TYR A 485 -24.75 -27.80 13.40
CA TYR A 485 -25.04 -29.21 13.07
C TYR A 485 -24.56 -29.54 11.65
N SER A 486 -23.30 -29.82 11.48
CA SER A 486 -22.68 -30.12 10.16
C SER A 486 -23.34 -31.27 9.41
N ASP A 487 -23.89 -32.25 10.12
CA ASP A 487 -24.58 -33.40 9.52
C ASP A 487 -25.87 -33.00 8.79
N LEU A 488 -26.51 -31.91 9.24
CA LEU A 488 -27.71 -31.38 8.56
C LEU A 488 -27.40 -30.90 7.14
N HIS A 489 -26.22 -30.32 6.94
CA HIS A 489 -25.85 -29.78 5.63
C HIS A 489 -25.74 -30.85 4.53
N GLN A 490 -25.64 -32.12 4.92
CA GLN A 490 -25.61 -33.29 4.00
C GLN A 490 -26.96 -33.97 3.84
N MET A 491 -27.96 -33.54 4.62
CA MET A 491 -29.32 -34.11 4.53
C MET A 491 -30.12 -33.48 3.38
N PRO A 492 -31.09 -34.22 2.81
CA PRO A 492 -32.03 -33.66 1.82
C PRO A 492 -32.87 -32.54 2.44
N LEU A 493 -33.37 -31.63 1.59
CA LEU A 493 -34.08 -30.42 2.00
C LEU A 493 -35.27 -30.72 2.94
N ASP A 494 -36.08 -31.75 2.63
CA ASP A 494 -37.23 -32.14 3.45
C ASP A 494 -36.83 -32.41 4.91
N ARG A 495 -35.72 -33.11 5.13
CA ARG A 495 -35.19 -33.40 6.47
C ARG A 495 -34.65 -32.16 7.18
N ARG A 496 -33.99 -31.25 6.45
CA ARG A 496 -33.53 -29.99 6.99
C ARG A 496 -34.70 -29.10 7.42
N ILE A 497 -35.75 -29.05 6.62
CA ILE A 497 -36.96 -28.29 6.93
C ILE A 497 -37.73 -28.90 8.10
N ASP A 498 -37.88 -30.22 8.18
CA ASP A 498 -38.49 -30.89 9.33
C ASP A 498 -37.76 -30.54 10.63
N TRP A 499 -36.41 -30.53 10.61
CA TRP A 499 -35.59 -30.15 11.74
C TRP A 499 -35.80 -28.67 12.12
N ILE A 500 -35.83 -27.75 11.13
CA ILE A 500 -36.10 -26.33 11.33
C ILE A 500 -37.46 -26.12 12.00
N CYS A 501 -38.51 -26.78 11.55
CA CYS A 501 -39.83 -26.70 12.13
C CYS A 501 -39.83 -27.13 13.61
N LEU A 502 -39.18 -28.24 13.93
CA LEU A 502 -39.03 -28.74 15.29
C LEU A 502 -38.32 -27.73 16.21
N GLN A 503 -37.24 -27.12 15.75
CA GLN A 503 -36.54 -26.10 16.53
C GLN A 503 -37.36 -24.82 16.67
N ALA A 504 -38.07 -24.41 15.63
CA ALA A 504 -38.94 -23.23 15.67
C ALA A 504 -40.10 -23.41 16.69
N GLU A 505 -40.70 -24.59 16.76
CA GLU A 505 -41.71 -24.91 17.80
C GLU A 505 -41.12 -24.82 19.20
N ALA A 506 -39.91 -25.39 19.40
CA ALA A 506 -39.26 -25.40 20.72
C ALA A 506 -38.86 -23.98 21.19
N LEU A 507 -38.55 -23.08 20.27
CA LEU A 507 -38.10 -21.71 20.54
C LEU A 507 -39.23 -20.65 20.45
N GLY A 508 -40.43 -21.04 20.02
CA GLY A 508 -41.56 -20.11 19.89
C GLY A 508 -41.49 -19.24 18.62
N PHE A 509 -40.78 -19.67 17.59
CA PHE A 509 -40.66 -18.95 16.30
C PHE A 509 -41.69 -19.41 15.26
N VAL A 510 -42.75 -20.07 15.65
CA VAL A 510 -43.84 -20.51 14.77
C VAL A 510 -44.78 -19.34 14.50
N PRO A 511 -45.23 -19.09 13.26
CA PRO A 511 -46.21 -18.08 12.96
C PRO A 511 -47.55 -18.36 13.70
N VAL A 512 -48.08 -17.35 14.37
CA VAL A 512 -49.39 -17.50 15.03
C VAL A 512 -50.48 -17.41 13.99
N SER A 513 -51.16 -18.52 13.73
CA SER A 513 -52.39 -18.49 12.91
C SER A 513 -53.49 -17.80 13.71
N TYR A 514 -53.76 -16.54 13.40
CA TYR A 514 -54.98 -15.89 13.88
C TYR A 514 -56.16 -16.49 13.15
N THR A 515 -56.77 -17.49 13.74
CA THR A 515 -58.20 -17.75 13.47
C THR A 515 -58.96 -16.53 14.00
N HIS A 516 -59.67 -15.82 13.10
CA HIS A 516 -60.57 -14.74 13.49
C HIS A 516 -61.56 -15.31 14.49
N LEU A 517 -61.38 -15.05 15.77
CA LEU A 517 -62.42 -15.08 16.76
C LEU A 517 -63.34 -13.87 16.48
N THR A 518 -64.37 -14.09 15.68
CA THR A 518 -65.52 -13.20 15.64
C THR A 518 -66.14 -13.25 17.00
N LEU A 519 -65.89 -12.18 17.80
CA LEU A 519 -66.66 -11.92 18.99
C LEU A 519 -68.13 -11.81 18.58
N PRO A 520 -69.06 -12.56 19.21
CA PRO A 520 -70.46 -12.39 18.94
C PRO A 520 -70.88 -11.01 19.39
N THR A 521 -71.26 -10.15 18.45
CA THR A 521 -71.97 -8.88 18.72
C THR A 521 -73.39 -9.18 19.21
N SER A 522 -73.51 -9.53 20.46
CA SER A 522 -74.77 -9.54 21.17
C SER A 522 -74.51 -9.17 22.59
N PHE A 523 -74.52 -7.87 22.82
CA PHE A 523 -74.97 -7.24 24.10
C PHE A 523 -74.96 -5.72 23.88
N LEU A 524 -76.06 -5.22 23.29
CA LEU A 524 -76.56 -3.89 23.48
C LEU A 524 -78.09 -4.02 23.70
N VAL A 525 -78.45 -3.96 24.92
CA VAL A 525 -79.74 -3.41 25.40
C VAL A 525 -79.41 -2.43 26.47
#